data_f28f448df3aeea6128cc1656ad66c108
#
_entry.id   f28f448df3aeea6128cc1656ad66c108
#
_cell.length_a   1.000
_cell.length_b   1.000
_cell.length_c   1.000
_cell.angle_alpha   90.00
_cell.angle_beta   90.00
_cell.angle_gamma   90.00
#
_symmetry.space_group_name_H-M   'P 1'
#
loop_
_entity.id
_entity.type
_entity.pdbx_description
1 polymer ?
#
loop_
_entity_poly.entity_id
_entity_poly.type
_entity_poly.pdbx_seq_one_letter_code
_entity_poly.pdbx_strand_id
1 'polypeptide(L)'
;YTAKWGVQIAGMIFQTRSNLPLRFLMYIADIYSAYTKDMNLYGRKAIQIPLPSFIIFYNGREQQPDRTEYLLSDLFHPTADYPALELKAVMLNINKGHNQELMDACHTLRDYSEYVSRIRTYSAQMPLSDAVEKAITECIQENILRDFLIKNRAEAKAMSIYEYDEEKTMRMLREEAYEEAIEIGIRTTIETCMEFNAPSTLIIQKLISKFHLSEEKAQAYLNEYLNQNPKHSPL
;
A
#
# COMPACT_ATOMS: atom_id res chain seq x y z
N TYR A 1 13.31 11.95 17.97
CA TYR A 1 12.93 12.96 18.98
C TYR A 1 12.21 12.23 20.10
N THR A 2 12.90 11.95 21.18
CA THR A 2 12.30 11.50 22.42
C THR A 2 11.64 12.70 23.09
N ALA A 3 10.34 12.85 22.89
CA ALA A 3 9.54 13.65 23.82
C ALA A 3 9.74 13.02 25.21
N LYS A 4 9.79 13.83 26.26
CA LYS A 4 10.23 13.47 27.60
C LYS A 4 9.61 12.19 28.21
N TRP A 5 8.59 11.55 27.56
CA TRP A 5 7.83 10.39 28.05
C TRP A 5 7.10 9.60 26.97
N GLY A 6 7.54 9.62 25.69
CA GLY A 6 6.85 8.87 24.64
C GLY A 6 7.80 8.37 23.54
N VAL A 7 7.47 7.22 22.93
CA VAL A 7 8.10 6.72 21.70
C VAL A 7 7.10 6.90 20.57
N GLN A 8 7.43 7.74 19.59
CA GLN A 8 6.65 7.87 18.36
C GLN A 8 7.29 7.01 17.29
N ILE A 9 6.52 6.05 16.76
CA ILE A 9 6.87 5.29 15.57
C ILE A 9 6.04 5.89 14.44
N ALA A 10 6.67 6.70 13.62
CA ALA A 10 6.06 7.28 12.43
C ALA A 10 6.70 6.67 11.18
N GLY A 11 5.88 6.29 10.23
CA GLY A 11 6.30 5.76 8.95
C GLY A 11 5.54 6.43 7.81
N MET A 12 6.18 6.52 6.64
CA MET A 12 5.54 6.97 5.41
C MET A 12 5.20 5.75 4.57
N ILE A 13 4.01 5.71 3.99
CA ILE A 13 3.57 4.64 3.10
C ILE A 13 2.90 5.22 1.86
N PHE A 14 3.10 4.53 0.74
CA PHE A 14 2.48 4.83 -0.55
C PHE A 14 1.36 3.85 -0.90
N GLN A 15 1.21 2.79 -0.11
CA GLN A 15 0.20 1.75 -0.29
C GLN A 15 -0.39 1.36 1.05
N THR A 16 -1.70 1.13 1.09
CA THR A 16 -2.38 0.61 2.28
C THR A 16 -2.04 -0.86 2.48
N ARG A 17 -1.64 -1.23 3.71
CA ARG A 17 -1.32 -2.62 4.08
C ARG A 17 -2.03 -2.95 5.38
N SER A 18 -2.90 -3.94 5.36
CA SER A 18 -3.67 -4.40 6.54
C SER A 18 -2.79 -4.91 7.69
N ASN A 19 -1.58 -5.40 7.41
CA ASN A 19 -0.67 -5.97 8.42
C ASN A 19 0.18 -4.93 9.18
N LEU A 20 -0.11 -3.64 9.03
CA LEU A 20 0.66 -2.58 9.71
C LEU A 20 0.63 -2.68 11.24
N PRO A 21 -0.50 -2.95 11.92
CA PRO A 21 -0.51 -3.10 13.36
C PRO A 21 0.41 -4.22 13.85
N LEU A 22 0.46 -5.36 13.17
CA LEU A 22 1.35 -6.46 13.51
C LEU A 22 2.82 -6.07 13.36
N ARG A 23 3.17 -5.35 12.32
CA ARG A 23 4.54 -4.86 12.12
C ARG A 23 4.94 -3.86 13.21
N PHE A 24 4.04 -2.96 13.59
CA PHE A 24 4.30 -2.02 14.68
C PHE A 24 4.45 -2.71 16.04
N LEU A 25 3.71 -3.78 16.29
CA LEU A 25 3.89 -4.60 17.48
C LEU A 25 5.31 -5.17 17.54
N MET A 26 5.83 -5.69 16.44
CA MET A 26 7.20 -6.20 16.38
C MET A 26 8.23 -5.10 16.60
N TYR A 27 8.08 -3.95 15.95
CA TYR A 27 9.00 -2.82 16.13
C TYR A 27 9.00 -2.28 17.55
N ILE A 28 7.85 -2.16 18.20
CA ILE A 28 7.80 -1.66 19.57
C ILE A 28 8.35 -2.69 20.57
N ALA A 29 8.16 -4.00 20.31
CA ALA A 29 8.75 -5.06 21.12
C ALA A 29 10.28 -4.99 21.08
N ASP A 30 10.88 -4.79 19.90
CA ASP A 30 12.34 -4.64 19.75
C ASP A 30 12.84 -3.37 20.48
N ILE A 31 12.14 -2.26 20.34
CA ILE A 31 12.49 -1.00 21.03
C ILE A 31 12.43 -1.18 22.56
N TYR A 32 11.37 -1.80 23.07
CA TYR A 32 11.25 -2.03 24.51
C TYR A 32 12.25 -3.07 25.01
N SER A 33 12.55 -4.09 24.22
CA SER A 33 13.61 -5.04 24.53
C SER A 33 14.97 -4.36 24.68
N ALA A 34 15.31 -3.49 23.72
CA ALA A 34 16.53 -2.70 23.78
C ALA A 34 16.54 -1.70 24.96
N TYR A 35 15.41 -1.04 25.22
CA TYR A 35 15.25 -0.07 26.31
C TYR A 35 15.41 -0.72 27.68
N THR A 36 14.90 -1.95 27.87
CA THR A 36 14.90 -2.66 29.15
C THR A 36 16.09 -3.62 29.34
N LYS A 37 17.03 -3.66 28.40
CA LYS A 37 18.14 -4.61 28.34
C LYS A 37 18.92 -4.71 29.65
N ASP A 38 19.18 -3.58 30.30
CA ASP A 38 19.95 -3.50 31.54
C ASP A 38 19.05 -3.37 32.78
N MET A 39 17.74 -3.63 32.67
CA MET A 39 16.75 -3.54 33.72
C MET A 39 16.36 -4.92 34.24
N ASN A 40 16.09 -5.03 35.54
CA ASN A 40 15.62 -6.28 36.14
C ASN A 40 14.10 -6.44 35.97
N LEU A 41 13.66 -7.09 34.88
CA LEU A 41 12.25 -7.37 34.60
C LEU A 41 11.56 -8.28 35.62
N TYR A 42 12.33 -9.05 36.41
CA TYR A 42 11.81 -9.97 37.42
C TYR A 42 11.83 -9.37 38.83
N GLY A 43 12.21 -8.10 38.92
CA GLY A 43 12.22 -7.37 40.20
C GLY A 43 10.82 -7.07 40.73
N ARG A 44 10.72 -6.78 42.04
CA ARG A 44 9.42 -6.40 42.65
C ARG A 44 8.93 -4.99 42.23
N LYS A 45 9.81 -4.16 41.74
CA LYS A 45 9.47 -2.77 41.32
C LYS A 45 9.09 -2.74 39.88
N ALA A 46 7.90 -2.16 39.58
CA ALA A 46 7.45 -1.96 38.19
C ALA A 46 8.41 -1.03 37.43
N ILE A 47 8.72 -1.41 36.19
CA ILE A 47 9.53 -0.62 35.30
C ILE A 47 8.58 0.29 34.49
N GLN A 48 8.89 1.56 34.48
CA GLN A 48 8.16 2.55 33.64
C GLN A 48 8.73 2.53 32.24
N ILE A 49 7.87 2.28 31.26
CA ILE A 49 8.23 2.33 29.82
C ILE A 49 7.57 3.54 29.14
N PRO A 50 8.18 4.12 28.11
CA PRO A 50 7.59 5.24 27.37
C PRO A 50 6.30 4.83 26.68
N LEU A 51 5.29 5.71 26.65
CA LEU A 51 4.03 5.49 25.93
C LEU A 51 4.28 5.46 24.42
N PRO A 52 3.87 4.41 23.68
CA PRO A 52 4.02 4.35 22.23
C PRO A 52 2.89 5.08 21.52
N SER A 53 3.21 5.69 20.39
CA SER A 53 2.24 6.21 19.41
C SER A 53 2.61 5.73 18.02
N PHE A 54 1.63 5.23 17.26
CA PHE A 54 1.82 4.68 15.93
C PHE A 54 1.09 5.54 14.90
N ILE A 55 1.85 6.28 14.10
CA ILE A 55 1.34 7.21 13.10
C ILE A 55 1.87 6.80 11.73
N ILE A 56 0.99 6.81 10.73
CA ILE A 56 1.29 6.50 9.35
C ILE A 56 0.94 7.72 8.52
N PHE A 57 1.90 8.25 7.76
CA PHE A 57 1.64 9.27 6.77
C PHE A 57 1.46 8.61 5.41
N TYR A 58 0.22 8.68 4.89
CA TYR A 58 -0.12 8.13 3.59
C TYR A 58 0.05 9.20 2.50
N ASN A 59 0.90 8.90 1.54
CA ASN A 59 1.11 9.71 0.35
C ASN A 59 1.12 8.82 -0.91
N GLY A 60 0.15 7.89 -1.01
CA GLY A 60 -0.04 7.02 -2.17
C GLY A 60 -1.00 7.61 -3.20
N ARG A 61 -1.26 6.86 -4.29
CA ARG A 61 -2.17 7.27 -5.38
C ARG A 61 -3.60 6.81 -5.20
N GLU A 62 -3.82 5.77 -4.40
CA GLU A 62 -5.16 5.28 -4.13
C GLU A 62 -5.94 6.32 -3.31
N GLN A 63 -7.23 6.48 -3.60
CA GLN A 63 -8.07 7.36 -2.80
C GLN A 63 -8.22 6.79 -1.39
N GLN A 64 -7.84 7.58 -0.40
CA GLN A 64 -7.95 7.24 1.00
C GLN A 64 -8.61 8.39 1.77
N PRO A 65 -9.40 8.10 2.80
CA PRO A 65 -9.94 9.14 3.67
C PRO A 65 -8.81 9.88 4.39
N ASP A 66 -9.12 11.05 4.95
CA ASP A 66 -8.16 11.87 5.68
C ASP A 66 -7.52 11.12 6.85
N ARG A 67 -8.30 10.26 7.51
CA ARG A 67 -7.89 9.49 8.67
C ARG A 67 -8.46 8.08 8.61
N THR A 68 -7.62 7.09 8.89
CA THR A 68 -8.02 5.69 9.06
C THR A 68 -7.36 5.13 10.31
N GLU A 69 -8.09 4.34 11.09
CA GLU A 69 -7.56 3.59 12.23
C GLU A 69 -7.37 2.14 11.81
N TYR A 70 -6.24 1.56 12.18
CA TYR A 70 -5.91 0.16 12.02
C TYR A 70 -5.76 -0.46 13.41
N LEU A 71 -6.49 -1.52 13.68
CA LEU A 71 -6.47 -2.23 14.95
C LEU A 71 -5.75 -3.58 14.78
N LEU A 72 -4.96 -3.96 15.77
CA LEU A 72 -4.33 -5.28 15.78
C LEU A 72 -5.38 -6.39 15.91
N SER A 73 -6.47 -6.13 16.63
CA SER A 73 -7.59 -7.05 16.79
C SER A 73 -8.27 -7.44 15.49
N ASP A 74 -8.20 -6.60 14.44
CA ASP A 74 -8.75 -6.92 13.12
C ASP A 74 -8.02 -8.11 12.45
N LEU A 75 -6.83 -8.45 12.94
CA LEU A 75 -5.99 -9.53 12.43
C LEU A 75 -6.14 -10.85 13.19
N PHE A 76 -6.90 -10.85 14.31
CA PHE A 76 -7.07 -12.06 15.11
C PHE A 76 -8.11 -13.02 14.51
N HIS A 77 -7.79 -14.30 14.56
CA HIS A 77 -8.70 -15.36 14.18
C HIS A 77 -8.68 -16.49 15.22
N PRO A 78 -9.80 -16.82 15.88
CA PRO A 78 -11.10 -16.17 15.77
C PRO A 78 -11.09 -14.74 16.34
N THR A 79 -12.04 -13.92 15.89
CA THR A 79 -12.26 -12.56 16.44
C THR A 79 -12.72 -12.62 17.89
N ALA A 80 -12.34 -11.63 18.69
CA ALA A 80 -12.76 -11.50 20.09
C ALA A 80 -13.24 -10.08 20.37
N ASP A 81 -14.37 -9.95 21.10
CA ASP A 81 -14.92 -8.65 21.47
C ASP A 81 -14.01 -7.85 22.41
N TYR A 82 -13.23 -8.54 23.23
CA TYR A 82 -12.30 -7.96 24.19
C TYR A 82 -10.94 -8.64 24.08
N PRO A 83 -10.09 -8.27 23.13
CA PRO A 83 -8.78 -8.87 22.97
C PRO A 83 -7.87 -8.47 24.14
N ALA A 84 -7.10 -9.44 24.68
CA ALA A 84 -6.14 -9.17 25.74
C ALA A 84 -4.92 -8.34 25.26
N LEU A 85 -4.73 -8.25 23.97
CA LEU A 85 -3.70 -7.45 23.31
C LEU A 85 -4.34 -6.58 22.22
N GLU A 86 -4.13 -5.28 22.30
CA GLU A 86 -4.55 -4.32 21.27
C GLU A 86 -3.43 -3.33 20.95
N LEU A 87 -3.30 -3.01 19.68
CA LEU A 87 -2.47 -1.94 19.16
C LEU A 87 -3.27 -1.16 18.12
N LYS A 88 -3.35 0.15 18.32
CA LYS A 88 -4.01 1.06 17.39
C LYS A 88 -3.00 1.91 16.66
N ALA A 89 -2.97 1.84 15.33
CA ALA A 89 -2.23 2.73 14.46
C ALA A 89 -3.18 3.70 13.75
N VAL A 90 -2.75 4.94 13.57
CA VAL A 90 -3.52 5.99 12.90
C VAL A 90 -2.84 6.36 11.60
N MET A 91 -3.52 6.18 10.49
CA MET A 91 -3.11 6.67 9.19
C MET A 91 -3.70 8.05 8.93
N LEU A 92 -2.85 8.98 8.49
CA LEU A 92 -3.21 10.33 8.08
C LEU A 92 -2.85 10.51 6.61
N ASN A 93 -3.84 10.84 5.78
CA ASN A 93 -3.62 11.10 4.37
C ASN A 93 -2.98 12.48 4.22
N ILE A 94 -1.74 12.51 3.73
CA ILE A 94 -0.98 13.76 3.52
C ILE A 94 -0.90 14.16 2.04
N ASN A 95 -1.70 13.55 1.16
CA ASN A 95 -1.79 14.03 -0.21
C ASN A 95 -2.36 15.46 -0.26
N LYS A 96 -2.02 16.18 -1.32
CA LYS A 96 -2.51 17.55 -1.55
C LYS A 96 -4.04 17.60 -1.50
N GLY A 97 -4.59 18.49 -0.69
CA GLY A 97 -6.02 18.65 -0.48
C GLY A 97 -6.61 17.86 0.69
N HIS A 98 -5.79 17.08 1.39
CA HIS A 98 -6.17 16.31 2.58
C HIS A 98 -5.61 16.92 3.86
N ASN A 99 -6.27 16.66 5.02
CA ASN A 99 -5.81 17.04 6.37
C ASN A 99 -5.27 18.46 6.46
N GLN A 100 -6.03 19.45 6.00
CA GLN A 100 -5.59 20.85 5.89
C GLN A 100 -5.06 21.41 7.22
N GLU A 101 -5.73 21.13 8.34
CA GLU A 101 -5.29 21.56 9.66
C GLU A 101 -3.90 21.04 10.03
N LEU A 102 -3.62 19.75 9.70
CA LEU A 102 -2.30 19.15 9.89
C LEU A 102 -1.25 19.82 9.00
N MET A 103 -1.60 20.09 7.74
CA MET A 103 -0.71 20.75 6.79
C MET A 103 -0.38 22.18 7.18
N ASP A 104 -1.34 22.90 7.75
CA ASP A 104 -1.14 24.27 8.26
C ASP A 104 -0.30 24.27 9.54
N ALA A 105 -0.45 23.23 10.39
CA ALA A 105 0.34 23.07 11.60
C ALA A 105 1.77 22.55 11.34
N CYS A 106 1.99 21.82 10.24
CA CYS A 106 3.28 21.23 9.89
C CYS A 106 3.72 21.56 8.47
N HIS A 107 4.37 22.70 8.30
CA HIS A 107 4.84 23.16 6.99
C HIS A 107 5.73 22.13 6.27
N THR A 108 6.56 21.39 6.99
CA THR A 108 7.43 20.36 6.40
C THR A 108 6.63 19.23 5.73
N LEU A 109 5.52 18.79 6.34
CA LEU A 109 4.64 17.78 5.71
C LEU A 109 3.94 18.34 4.48
N ARG A 110 3.45 19.57 4.56
CA ARG A 110 2.83 20.27 3.43
C ARG A 110 3.81 20.41 2.26
N ASP A 111 5.01 20.87 2.54
CA ASP A 111 6.06 21.07 1.55
C ASP A 111 6.50 19.76 0.92
N TYR A 112 6.59 18.67 1.71
CA TYR A 112 6.84 17.33 1.20
C TYR A 112 5.71 16.84 0.29
N SER A 113 4.46 17.01 0.69
CA SER A 113 3.29 16.66 -0.14
C SER A 113 3.31 17.39 -1.48
N GLU A 114 3.63 18.70 -1.47
CA GLU A 114 3.74 19.50 -2.69
C GLU A 114 4.88 19.00 -3.59
N TYR A 115 6.06 18.72 -3.02
CA TYR A 115 7.20 18.17 -3.75
C TYR A 115 6.85 16.84 -4.46
N VAL A 116 6.25 15.89 -3.75
CA VAL A 116 5.84 14.60 -4.33
C VAL A 116 4.75 14.78 -5.38
N SER A 117 3.78 15.69 -5.16
CA SER A 117 2.72 16.01 -6.12
C SER A 117 3.29 16.53 -7.45
N ARG A 118 4.34 17.38 -7.40
CA ARG A 118 5.03 17.88 -8.60
C ARG A 118 5.73 16.77 -9.35
N ILE A 119 6.47 15.89 -8.66
CA ILE A 119 7.12 14.74 -9.29
C ILE A 119 6.09 13.90 -10.04
N ARG A 120 4.95 13.60 -9.43
CA ARG A 120 3.87 12.81 -10.06
C ARG A 120 3.31 13.50 -11.31
N THR A 121 3.10 14.80 -11.23
CA THR A 121 2.60 15.59 -12.36
C THR A 121 3.59 15.59 -13.52
N TYR A 122 4.87 15.80 -13.25
CA TYR A 122 5.89 15.86 -14.28
C TYR A 122 6.24 14.49 -14.85
N SER A 123 6.25 13.44 -14.03
CA SER A 123 6.52 12.08 -14.50
C SER A 123 5.48 11.51 -15.47
N ALA A 124 4.30 12.12 -15.53
CA ALA A 124 3.31 11.81 -16.57
C ALA A 124 3.66 12.38 -17.95
N GLN A 125 4.61 13.34 -18.04
CA GLN A 125 4.93 14.08 -19.25
C GLN A 125 6.38 13.94 -19.71
N MET A 126 7.28 13.49 -18.84
CA MET A 126 8.70 13.41 -19.09
C MET A 126 9.36 12.25 -18.32
N PRO A 127 10.59 11.83 -18.67
CA PRO A 127 11.33 10.81 -17.93
C PRO A 127 11.44 11.14 -16.44
N LEU A 128 11.35 10.10 -15.59
CA LEU A 128 11.32 10.26 -14.13
C LEU A 128 12.51 11.06 -13.58
N SER A 129 13.72 10.80 -14.08
CA SER A 129 14.93 11.55 -13.65
C SER A 129 14.81 13.05 -13.89
N ASP A 130 14.20 13.44 -15.03
CA ASP A 130 14.03 14.82 -15.41
C ASP A 130 12.87 15.47 -14.63
N ALA A 131 11.80 14.70 -14.39
CA ALA A 131 10.67 15.12 -13.57
C ALA A 131 11.11 15.43 -12.13
N VAL A 132 11.92 14.56 -11.52
CA VAL A 132 12.48 14.77 -10.18
C VAL A 132 13.40 15.98 -10.15
N GLU A 133 14.28 16.14 -11.12
CA GLU A 133 15.22 17.26 -11.20
C GLU A 133 14.48 18.61 -11.36
N LYS A 134 13.45 18.62 -12.19
CA LYS A 134 12.57 19.79 -12.37
C LYS A 134 11.85 20.15 -11.07
N ALA A 135 11.23 19.15 -10.41
CA ALA A 135 10.52 19.36 -9.16
C ALA A 135 11.46 19.90 -8.06
N ILE A 136 12.68 19.35 -7.91
CA ILE A 136 13.69 19.84 -6.97
C ILE A 136 14.03 21.31 -7.27
N THR A 137 14.28 21.64 -8.54
CA THR A 137 14.69 22.98 -8.93
C THR A 137 13.61 24.02 -8.62
N GLU A 138 12.35 23.74 -8.98
CA GLU A 138 11.23 24.65 -8.73
C GLU A 138 10.92 24.76 -7.23
N CYS A 139 10.95 23.64 -6.49
CA CYS A 139 10.77 23.68 -5.03
C CYS A 139 11.83 24.55 -4.33
N ILE A 140 13.09 24.47 -4.76
CA ILE A 140 14.16 25.33 -4.23
C ILE A 140 13.86 26.81 -4.54
N GLN A 141 13.41 27.15 -5.75
CA GLN A 141 13.09 28.52 -6.16
C GLN A 141 11.92 29.10 -5.36
N GLU A 142 10.92 28.28 -5.06
CA GLU A 142 9.71 28.65 -4.33
C GLU A 142 9.83 28.51 -2.82
N ASN A 143 11.00 28.23 -2.29
CA ASN A 143 11.27 28.03 -0.86
C ASN A 143 10.55 26.82 -0.23
N ILE A 144 10.21 25.81 -1.03
CA ILE A 144 9.60 24.55 -0.60
C ILE A 144 10.73 23.57 -0.28
N LEU A 145 10.85 23.09 0.95
CA LEU A 145 11.94 22.25 1.44
C LEU A 145 13.36 22.72 1.02
N ARG A 146 13.52 24.03 0.80
CA ARG A 146 14.70 24.61 0.15
C ARG A 146 16.02 24.16 0.76
N ASP A 147 16.19 24.35 2.06
CA ASP A 147 17.46 24.07 2.76
C ASP A 147 17.79 22.58 2.72
N PHE A 148 16.76 21.73 2.84
CA PHE A 148 16.89 20.29 2.73
C PHE A 148 17.31 19.88 1.32
N LEU A 149 16.62 20.35 0.29
CA LEU A 149 16.87 20.01 -1.10
C LEU A 149 18.21 20.54 -1.60
N ILE A 150 18.65 21.70 -1.15
CA ILE A 150 20.00 22.21 -1.49
C ILE A 150 21.09 21.33 -0.87
N LYS A 151 20.94 20.99 0.42
CA LYS A 151 21.93 20.22 1.16
C LYS A 151 22.00 18.76 0.73
N ASN A 152 20.86 18.15 0.38
CA ASN A 152 20.72 16.71 0.13
C ASN A 152 20.23 16.40 -1.29
N ARG A 153 20.53 17.28 -2.28
CA ARG A 153 19.97 17.17 -3.65
C ARG A 153 20.15 15.78 -4.28
N ALA A 154 21.33 15.22 -4.19
CA ALA A 154 21.64 13.91 -4.80
C ALA A 154 20.87 12.78 -4.10
N GLU A 155 20.80 12.80 -2.77
CA GLU A 155 20.05 11.82 -1.98
C GLU A 155 18.54 11.95 -2.21
N ALA A 156 18.01 13.16 -2.21
CA ALA A 156 16.59 13.43 -2.48
C ALA A 156 16.21 12.91 -3.88
N LYS A 157 17.06 13.14 -4.88
CA LYS A 157 16.87 12.63 -6.23
C LYS A 157 16.87 11.10 -6.26
N ALA A 158 17.87 10.46 -5.67
CA ALA A 158 17.99 9.00 -5.64
C ALA A 158 16.81 8.35 -4.90
N MET A 159 16.42 8.87 -3.74
CA MET A 159 15.29 8.37 -2.95
C MET A 159 13.97 8.53 -3.71
N SER A 160 13.71 9.68 -4.32
CA SER A 160 12.48 9.91 -5.08
C SER A 160 12.36 8.99 -6.30
N ILE A 161 13.47 8.70 -6.99
CA ILE A 161 13.48 7.75 -8.10
C ILE A 161 13.21 6.34 -7.58
N TYR A 162 13.85 5.92 -6.49
CA TYR A 162 13.65 4.61 -5.89
C TYR A 162 12.19 4.39 -5.42
N GLU A 163 11.64 5.36 -4.68
CA GLU A 163 10.25 5.30 -4.20
C GLU A 163 9.25 5.20 -5.35
N TYR A 164 9.47 5.96 -6.42
CA TYR A 164 8.60 5.92 -7.59
C TYR A 164 8.70 4.60 -8.36
N ASP A 165 9.91 4.07 -8.53
CA ASP A 165 10.12 2.78 -9.20
C ASP A 165 9.56 1.63 -8.38
N GLU A 166 9.68 1.65 -7.04
CA GLU A 166 9.05 0.67 -6.15
C GLU A 166 7.52 0.72 -6.29
N GLU A 167 6.91 1.91 -6.25
CA GLU A 167 5.46 2.08 -6.43
C GLU A 167 5.00 1.54 -7.78
N LYS A 168 5.72 1.85 -8.85
CA LYS A 168 5.45 1.38 -10.20
C LYS A 168 5.56 -0.14 -10.31
N THR A 169 6.65 -0.71 -9.81
CA THR A 169 6.90 -2.16 -9.84
C THR A 169 5.83 -2.92 -9.08
N MET A 170 5.47 -2.45 -7.88
CA MET A 170 4.40 -3.09 -7.08
C MET A 170 3.03 -3.01 -7.75
N ARG A 171 2.76 -1.93 -8.49
CA ARG A 171 1.51 -1.82 -9.27
C ARG A 171 1.50 -2.83 -10.41
N MET A 172 2.58 -2.93 -11.19
CA MET A 172 2.71 -3.90 -12.28
C MET A 172 2.53 -5.33 -11.78
N LEU A 173 3.20 -5.70 -10.68
CA LEU A 173 3.06 -7.03 -10.08
C LEU A 173 1.62 -7.33 -9.63
N ARG A 174 0.87 -6.31 -9.15
CA ARG A 174 -0.55 -6.50 -8.83
C ARG A 174 -1.41 -6.69 -10.06
N GLU A 175 -1.18 -5.90 -11.10
CA GLU A 175 -1.89 -5.99 -12.36
C GLU A 175 -1.68 -7.38 -12.98
N GLU A 176 -0.43 -7.85 -13.02
CA GLU A 176 -0.06 -9.20 -13.50
C GLU A 176 -0.74 -10.31 -12.66
N ALA A 177 -0.66 -10.23 -11.33
CA ALA A 177 -1.30 -11.22 -10.46
C ALA A 177 -2.83 -11.21 -10.58
N TYR A 178 -3.44 -10.06 -10.82
CA TYR A 178 -4.88 -9.94 -11.04
C TYR A 178 -5.29 -10.54 -12.39
N GLU A 179 -4.53 -10.30 -13.45
CA GLU A 179 -4.75 -10.89 -14.77
C GLU A 179 -4.62 -12.40 -14.70
N GLU A 180 -3.58 -12.93 -14.07
CA GLU A 180 -3.38 -14.37 -13.86
C GLU A 180 -4.55 -15.01 -13.08
N ALA A 181 -5.03 -14.35 -12.01
CA ALA A 181 -6.18 -14.83 -11.24
C ALA A 181 -7.47 -14.88 -12.05
N ILE A 182 -7.69 -13.90 -12.94
CA ILE A 182 -8.82 -13.88 -13.88
C ILE A 182 -8.70 -15.04 -14.87
N GLU A 183 -7.55 -15.28 -15.46
CA GLU A 183 -7.32 -16.37 -16.41
C GLU A 183 -7.57 -17.75 -15.75
N ILE A 184 -7.05 -17.96 -14.54
CA ILE A 184 -7.33 -19.16 -13.74
C ILE A 184 -8.84 -19.29 -13.50
N GLY A 185 -9.52 -18.22 -13.11
CA GLY A 185 -10.97 -18.21 -12.88
C GLY A 185 -11.79 -18.55 -14.12
N ILE A 186 -11.42 -18.02 -15.28
CA ILE A 186 -12.04 -18.32 -16.58
C ILE A 186 -11.87 -19.82 -16.89
N ARG A 187 -10.63 -20.32 -16.82
CA ARG A 187 -10.31 -21.72 -17.08
C ARG A 187 -11.10 -22.67 -16.17
N THR A 188 -11.07 -22.44 -14.87
CA THR A 188 -11.82 -23.23 -13.89
C THR A 188 -13.33 -23.18 -14.15
N THR A 189 -13.86 -22.04 -14.58
CA THR A 189 -15.28 -21.90 -14.92
C THR A 189 -15.64 -22.72 -16.15
N ILE A 190 -14.79 -22.75 -17.17
CA ILE A 190 -14.97 -23.59 -18.38
C ILE A 190 -14.91 -25.08 -17.97
N GLU A 191 -13.89 -25.48 -17.23
CA GLU A 191 -13.71 -26.88 -16.75
C GLU A 191 -14.95 -27.37 -16.01
N THR A 192 -15.38 -26.60 -15.01
CA THR A 192 -16.58 -26.93 -14.22
C THR A 192 -17.82 -27.07 -15.10
N CYS A 193 -18.04 -26.14 -16.03
CA CYS A 193 -19.19 -26.20 -16.94
C CYS A 193 -19.12 -27.44 -17.88
N MET A 194 -17.93 -27.82 -18.33
CA MET A 194 -17.72 -28.98 -19.18
C MET A 194 -17.95 -30.29 -18.41
N GLU A 195 -17.54 -30.39 -17.16
CA GLU A 195 -17.83 -31.54 -16.29
C GLU A 195 -19.33 -31.79 -16.14
N PHE A 196 -20.15 -30.73 -16.12
CA PHE A 196 -21.61 -30.81 -16.07
C PHE A 196 -22.27 -30.89 -17.46
N ASN A 197 -21.52 -31.13 -18.53
CA ASN A 197 -21.99 -31.16 -19.90
C ASN A 197 -22.81 -29.93 -20.31
N ALA A 198 -22.42 -28.74 -19.83
CA ALA A 198 -23.11 -27.52 -20.18
C ALA A 198 -22.89 -27.16 -21.67
N PRO A 199 -23.93 -26.70 -22.39
CA PRO A 199 -23.77 -26.29 -23.78
C PRO A 199 -22.87 -25.04 -23.90
N SER A 200 -22.12 -24.95 -24.99
CA SER A 200 -21.17 -23.84 -25.26
C SER A 200 -21.79 -22.46 -25.10
N THR A 201 -23.06 -22.29 -25.49
CA THR A 201 -23.80 -21.04 -25.31
C THR A 201 -23.93 -20.62 -23.85
N LEU A 202 -24.17 -21.58 -22.94
CA LEU A 202 -24.26 -21.32 -21.51
C LEU A 202 -22.89 -20.99 -20.90
N ILE A 203 -21.83 -21.64 -21.37
CA ILE A 203 -20.45 -21.36 -20.94
C ILE A 203 -20.11 -19.90 -21.30
N ILE A 204 -20.34 -19.50 -22.54
CA ILE A 204 -20.06 -18.13 -23.00
C ILE A 204 -20.86 -17.11 -22.18
N GLN A 205 -22.16 -17.32 -21.94
CA GLN A 205 -22.97 -16.43 -21.11
C GLN A 205 -22.43 -16.32 -19.67
N LYS A 206 -21.96 -17.41 -19.09
CA LYS A 206 -21.33 -17.38 -17.75
C LYS A 206 -20.02 -16.61 -17.74
N LEU A 207 -19.18 -16.78 -18.76
CA LEU A 207 -17.92 -16.02 -18.89
C LEU A 207 -18.19 -14.52 -19.03
N ILE A 208 -19.15 -14.13 -19.86
CA ILE A 208 -19.57 -12.73 -20.01
C ILE A 208 -20.06 -12.15 -18.70
N SER A 209 -20.97 -12.86 -18.01
CA SER A 209 -21.60 -12.34 -16.79
C SER A 209 -20.66 -12.29 -15.59
N LYS A 210 -19.73 -13.26 -15.46
CA LYS A 210 -18.83 -13.36 -14.29
C LYS A 210 -17.59 -12.53 -14.42
N PHE A 211 -17.02 -12.45 -15.62
CA PHE A 211 -15.72 -11.79 -15.88
C PHE A 211 -15.86 -10.52 -16.73
N HIS A 212 -17.08 -10.09 -17.02
CA HIS A 212 -17.38 -8.89 -17.82
C HIS A 212 -16.68 -8.87 -19.19
N LEU A 213 -16.54 -10.05 -19.81
CA LEU A 213 -15.90 -10.20 -21.10
C LEU A 213 -16.87 -9.79 -22.22
N SER A 214 -16.30 -9.38 -23.36
CA SER A 214 -17.08 -9.33 -24.62
C SER A 214 -17.38 -10.76 -25.11
N GLU A 215 -18.44 -10.92 -25.90
CA GLU A 215 -18.82 -12.20 -26.50
C GLU A 215 -17.65 -12.82 -27.31
N GLU A 216 -16.95 -11.99 -28.07
CA GLU A 216 -15.79 -12.41 -28.87
C GLU A 216 -14.66 -12.98 -27.98
N LYS A 217 -14.35 -12.31 -26.86
CA LYS A 217 -13.33 -12.77 -25.93
C LYS A 217 -13.74 -14.06 -25.21
N ALA A 218 -15.01 -14.15 -24.78
CA ALA A 218 -15.52 -15.35 -24.14
C ALA A 218 -15.48 -16.56 -25.09
N GLN A 219 -15.83 -16.37 -26.38
CA GLN A 219 -15.73 -17.38 -27.41
C GLN A 219 -14.26 -17.79 -27.67
N ALA A 220 -13.33 -16.82 -27.69
CA ALA A 220 -11.91 -17.10 -27.89
C ALA A 220 -11.34 -17.98 -26.76
N TYR A 221 -11.64 -17.67 -25.49
CA TYR A 221 -11.21 -18.47 -24.34
C TYR A 221 -11.79 -19.91 -24.39
N LEU A 222 -13.06 -20.07 -24.76
CA LEU A 222 -13.65 -21.39 -24.89
C LEU A 222 -12.98 -22.20 -26.01
N ASN A 223 -12.73 -21.60 -27.16
CA ASN A 223 -12.06 -22.24 -28.29
C ASN A 223 -10.61 -22.64 -27.94
N GLU A 224 -9.88 -21.77 -27.26
CA GLU A 224 -8.53 -22.05 -26.80
C GLU A 224 -8.50 -23.24 -25.84
N TYR A 225 -9.42 -23.27 -24.87
CA TYR A 225 -9.54 -24.39 -23.93
C TYR A 225 -9.84 -25.70 -24.65
N LEU A 226 -10.77 -25.73 -25.61
CA LEU A 226 -11.13 -26.92 -26.39
C LEU A 226 -9.95 -27.42 -27.25
N ASN A 227 -9.17 -26.53 -27.82
CA ASN A 227 -7.98 -26.89 -28.60
C ASN A 227 -6.88 -27.52 -27.73
N GLN A 228 -6.73 -27.04 -26.50
CA GLN A 228 -5.76 -27.61 -25.54
C GLN A 228 -6.25 -28.95 -24.93
N ASN A 229 -7.56 -29.18 -24.90
CA ASN A 229 -8.20 -30.35 -24.29
C ASN A 229 -9.14 -31.11 -25.27
N PRO A 230 -8.63 -31.73 -26.32
CA PRO A 230 -9.46 -32.32 -27.40
C PRO A 230 -10.39 -33.47 -26.96
N LYS A 231 -10.20 -34.00 -25.75
CA LYS A 231 -11.09 -35.05 -25.16
C LYS A 231 -12.45 -34.49 -24.69
N HIS A 232 -12.62 -33.19 -24.60
CA HIS A 232 -13.82 -32.50 -24.13
C HIS A 232 -14.55 -31.76 -25.26
N SER A 233 -14.21 -32.01 -26.52
CA SER A 233 -14.94 -31.43 -27.67
C SER A 233 -16.33 -32.06 -27.74
N PRO A 234 -17.43 -31.31 -27.73
CA PRO A 234 -18.77 -31.84 -27.95
C PRO A 234 -18.85 -32.42 -29.34
N LEU A 235 -19.38 -33.65 -29.45
CA LEU A 235 -19.73 -34.32 -30.71
C LEU A 235 -20.80 -33.56 -31.49
#